data_dcf316cc064ec78e92529b889a662d5c
#
_entry.id   dcf316cc064ec78e92529b889a662d5c
#
_cell.length_a   1.000
_cell.length_b   1.000
_cell.length_c   1.000
_cell.angle_alpha   90.00
_cell.angle_beta   90.00
_cell.angle_gamma   90.00
#
_symmetry.space_group_name_H-M   'P 1'
#
loop_
_entity.id
_entity.type
_entity.pdbx_description
1 polymer ?
#
loop_
_entity_poly.entity_id
_entity_poly.type
_entity_poly.pdbx_seq_one_letter_code
_entity_poly.pdbx_strand_id
1 'polypeptide(L)'
;MLVDLHNFLVRAAETERWLPSAINHNLKTLWPEMATDRHVDYKPDRTRTTRCAPTGVQIDSHGKALEMVVDGEKNWMDRAIVWAVVQSAAYSGRGPRWTNLVRLLKKKPMPEDGEKWPRYEKALKSRYEEALLDIFCHLQAKN
;
A
#
# COMPACT_ATOMS: atom_id res chain seq x y z
N MET A 1 -20.17 1.80 5.60
CA MET A 1 -19.58 0.45 5.63
C MET A 1 -18.45 0.25 4.63
N LEU A 2 -18.67 0.22 3.30
CA LEU A 2 -17.55 0.13 2.33
C LEU A 2 -16.59 1.32 2.40
N VAL A 3 -17.11 2.50 2.70
CA VAL A 3 -16.30 3.71 2.92
C VAL A 3 -15.41 3.55 4.14
N ASP A 4 -15.89 2.92 5.21
CA ASP A 4 -15.11 2.69 6.42
C ASP A 4 -13.99 1.68 6.18
N LEU A 5 -14.29 0.61 5.43
CA LEU A 5 -13.29 -0.36 4.99
C LEU A 5 -12.21 0.33 4.11
N HIS A 6 -12.63 1.11 3.13
CA HIS A 6 -11.70 1.89 2.30
C HIS A 6 -10.81 2.79 3.16
N ASN A 7 -11.39 3.58 4.06
CA ASN A 7 -10.64 4.48 4.94
C ASN A 7 -9.68 3.72 5.87
N PHE A 8 -10.09 2.56 6.37
CA PHE A 8 -9.21 1.70 7.18
C PHE A 8 -7.99 1.23 6.37
N LEU A 9 -8.20 0.75 5.14
CA LEU A 9 -7.13 0.32 4.25
C LEU A 9 -6.20 1.48 3.85
N VAL A 10 -6.75 2.69 3.61
CA VAL A 10 -5.95 3.89 3.31
C VAL A 10 -5.04 4.26 4.49
N ARG A 11 -5.54 4.24 5.72
CA ARG A 11 -4.72 4.48 6.93
C ARG A 11 -3.62 3.42 7.08
N ALA A 12 -3.93 2.17 6.76
CA ALA A 12 -2.93 1.12 6.76
C ALA A 12 -1.83 1.35 5.72
N ALA A 13 -2.18 1.81 4.52
CA ALA A 13 -1.22 2.16 3.48
C ALA A 13 -0.39 3.41 3.83
N GLU A 14 -0.95 4.38 4.56
CA GLU A 14 -0.20 5.50 5.12
C GLU A 14 0.87 5.01 6.10
N THR A 15 0.55 4.03 6.93
CA THR A 15 1.50 3.42 7.86
C THR A 15 2.66 2.75 7.12
N GLU A 16 2.38 2.07 5.99
CA GLU A 16 3.42 1.44 5.16
C GLU A 16 4.51 2.44 4.72
N ARG A 17 4.15 3.70 4.44
CA ARG A 17 5.13 4.74 4.09
C ARG A 17 6.14 5.04 5.20
N TRP A 18 5.77 4.79 6.44
CA TRP A 18 6.57 5.08 7.61
C TRP A 18 7.35 3.86 8.12
N LEU A 19 6.96 2.67 7.66
CA LEU A 19 7.70 1.46 7.97
C LEU A 19 9.07 1.53 7.28
N PRO A 20 10.14 1.11 7.96
CA PRO A 20 11.42 0.97 7.30
C PRO A 20 11.23 -0.03 6.15
N SER A 21 11.56 0.40 4.93
CA SER A 21 11.63 -0.53 3.80
C SER A 21 12.45 -1.73 4.22
N ALA A 22 11.99 -2.94 3.88
CA ALA A 22 12.73 -4.17 4.17
C ALA A 22 14.18 -3.96 3.70
N ILE A 23 15.07 -3.73 4.66
CA ILE A 23 16.45 -3.40 4.38
C ILE A 23 17.02 -4.66 3.75
N ASN A 24 17.50 -4.55 2.52
CA ASN A 24 18.27 -5.62 1.89
C ASN A 24 19.31 -6.09 2.89
N HIS A 25 19.39 -7.39 3.16
CA HIS A 25 20.34 -7.95 4.11
C HIS A 25 21.78 -7.48 3.83
N ASN A 26 22.08 -7.18 2.58
CA ASN A 26 23.37 -6.63 2.14
C ASN A 26 23.62 -5.18 2.62
N LEU A 27 22.60 -4.42 2.94
CA LEU A 27 22.75 -3.07 3.49
C LEU A 27 22.97 -3.08 5.01
N LYS A 28 22.63 -4.19 5.70
CA LYS A 28 22.89 -4.33 7.13
C LYS A 28 24.38 -4.38 7.47
N THR A 29 25.20 -4.91 6.55
CA THR A 29 26.66 -4.98 6.72
C THR A 29 27.34 -3.64 6.49
N LEU A 30 26.75 -2.76 5.67
CA LEU A 30 27.30 -1.43 5.40
C LEU A 30 26.87 -0.36 6.42
N TRP A 31 25.83 -0.65 7.20
CA TRP A 31 25.28 0.31 8.17
C TRP A 31 26.28 0.77 9.25
N PRO A 32 27.07 -0.13 9.89
CA PRO A 32 28.07 0.29 10.89
C PRO A 32 29.21 1.12 10.30
N GLU A 33 29.66 0.78 9.10
CA GLU A 33 30.74 1.51 8.42
C GLU A 33 30.28 2.90 7.98
N MET A 34 29.06 3.02 7.48
CA MET A 34 28.48 4.33 7.12
C MET A 34 28.20 5.21 8.33
N ALA A 35 28.00 4.63 9.50
CA ALA A 35 27.78 5.38 10.74
C ALA A 35 29.09 5.96 11.30
N THR A 36 30.22 5.32 11.07
CA THR A 36 31.53 5.78 11.55
C THR A 36 32.10 6.92 10.72
N ASP A 37 31.81 6.97 9.44
CA ASP A 37 32.35 8.03 8.54
C ASP A 37 31.57 9.35 8.58
N ARG A 38 30.48 9.43 9.32
CA ARG A 38 29.59 10.60 9.36
C ARG A 38 29.83 11.55 10.53
N HIS A 39 31.04 11.64 11.02
CA HIS A 39 31.42 12.75 11.91
C HIS A 39 31.56 14.07 11.18
N VAL A 40 31.40 14.09 9.87
CA VAL A 40 31.50 15.29 9.06
C VAL A 40 30.12 15.79 8.70
N ASP A 41 29.73 16.90 9.29
CA ASP A 41 28.64 17.79 8.87
C ASP A 41 27.23 17.24 8.79
N TYR A 42 26.74 16.60 9.85
CA TYR A 42 25.30 16.51 10.03
C TYR A 42 24.73 17.89 10.42
N LYS A 43 24.59 18.75 9.42
CA LYS A 43 23.68 19.90 9.53
C LYS A 43 22.26 19.30 9.47
N PRO A 44 21.48 19.35 10.57
CA PRO A 44 20.11 18.87 10.49
C PRO A 44 19.42 19.71 9.42
N ASP A 45 19.02 19.04 8.35
CA ASP A 45 18.23 19.69 7.31
C ASP A 45 16.89 20.08 7.95
N ARG A 46 16.75 21.35 8.29
CA ARG A 46 15.57 21.91 8.97
C ARG A 46 14.29 21.75 8.15
N THR A 47 14.42 21.32 6.89
CA THR A 47 13.29 21.03 5.99
C THR A 47 12.79 19.59 6.10
N ARG A 48 13.56 18.67 6.71
CA ARG A 48 13.09 17.32 7.00
C ARG A 48 12.17 17.38 8.20
N THR A 49 10.87 17.45 7.94
CA THR A 49 9.87 17.09 8.95
C THR A 49 10.27 15.75 9.56
N THR A 50 10.52 15.76 10.86
CA THR A 50 10.83 14.54 11.62
C THR A 50 9.66 13.59 11.42
N ARG A 51 9.87 12.56 10.59
CA ARG A 51 8.85 11.55 10.37
C ARG A 51 8.74 10.76 11.66
N CYS A 52 7.64 10.92 12.38
CA CYS A 52 7.36 10.09 13.54
C CYS A 52 7.28 8.63 13.12
N ALA A 53 7.98 7.76 13.83
CA ALA A 53 7.84 6.32 13.62
C ALA A 53 6.38 5.91 13.87
N PRO A 54 5.85 4.95 13.11
CA PRO A 54 4.50 4.46 13.33
C PRO A 54 4.41 3.82 14.72
N THR A 55 3.28 3.98 15.37
CA THR A 55 2.98 3.35 16.66
C THR A 55 2.73 1.85 16.49
N GLY A 56 2.89 1.06 17.55
CA GLY A 56 2.58 -0.38 17.53
C GLY A 56 1.15 -0.66 17.02
N VAL A 57 0.17 0.15 17.46
CA VAL A 57 -1.22 0.03 17.00
C VAL A 57 -1.36 0.25 15.49
N GLN A 58 -0.61 1.17 14.92
CA GLN A 58 -0.62 1.41 13.47
C GLN A 58 0.02 0.25 12.71
N ILE A 59 1.10 -0.33 13.23
CA ILE A 59 1.75 -1.51 12.65
C ILE A 59 0.80 -2.71 12.68
N ASP A 60 0.14 -2.96 13.81
CA ASP A 60 -0.84 -4.04 13.94
C ASP A 60 -2.03 -3.84 12.99
N SER A 61 -2.51 -2.60 12.85
CA SER A 61 -3.59 -2.26 11.92
C SER A 61 -3.18 -2.48 10.46
N HIS A 62 -1.93 -2.20 10.11
CA HIS A 62 -1.38 -2.49 8.79
C HIS A 62 -1.32 -4.00 8.53
N GLY A 63 -0.84 -4.80 9.49
CA GLY A 63 -0.84 -6.26 9.39
C GLY A 63 -2.24 -6.83 9.18
N LYS A 64 -3.22 -6.39 9.97
CA LYS A 64 -4.62 -6.79 9.81
C LYS A 64 -5.21 -6.40 8.46
N ALA A 65 -4.87 -5.23 7.94
CA ALA A 65 -5.33 -4.78 6.62
C ALA A 65 -4.79 -5.69 5.50
N LEU A 66 -3.52 -6.08 5.56
CA LEU A 66 -2.94 -7.03 4.61
C LEU A 66 -3.62 -8.40 4.68
N GLU A 67 -3.84 -8.92 5.88
CA GLU A 67 -4.56 -10.19 6.08
C GLU A 67 -5.98 -10.13 5.52
N MET A 68 -6.72 -9.04 5.77
CA MET A 68 -8.07 -8.85 5.22
C MET A 68 -8.09 -8.88 3.70
N VAL A 69 -7.13 -8.25 3.04
CA VAL A 69 -7.05 -8.23 1.57
C VAL A 69 -6.65 -9.61 1.04
N VAL A 70 -5.72 -10.30 1.69
CA VAL A 70 -5.25 -11.62 1.27
C VAL A 70 -6.33 -12.69 1.46
N ASP A 71 -7.03 -12.65 2.58
CA ASP A 71 -8.07 -13.63 2.93
C ASP A 71 -9.38 -13.38 2.20
N GLY A 72 -9.76 -12.10 2.08
CA GLY A 72 -11.05 -11.70 1.50
C GLY A 72 -11.09 -11.76 -0.01
N GLU A 73 -9.95 -11.56 -0.66
CA GLU A 73 -9.86 -11.56 -2.12
C GLU A 73 -8.93 -12.70 -2.60
N LYS A 74 -9.48 -13.64 -3.35
CA LYS A 74 -8.72 -14.80 -3.85
C LYS A 74 -7.88 -14.48 -5.08
N ASN A 75 -8.37 -13.56 -5.92
CA ASN A 75 -7.69 -13.18 -7.15
C ASN A 75 -6.51 -12.24 -6.84
N TRP A 76 -5.30 -12.67 -7.16
CA TRP A 76 -4.10 -11.86 -6.93
C TRP A 76 -4.10 -10.52 -7.68
N MET A 77 -4.75 -10.45 -8.85
CA MET A 77 -4.86 -9.21 -9.62
C MET A 77 -5.75 -8.20 -8.89
N ASP A 78 -6.86 -8.65 -8.32
CA ASP A 78 -7.77 -7.80 -7.57
C ASP A 78 -7.16 -7.35 -6.25
N ARG A 79 -6.37 -8.20 -5.58
CA ARG A 79 -5.52 -7.78 -4.45
C ARG A 79 -4.56 -6.66 -4.85
N ALA A 80 -3.89 -6.81 -5.99
CA ALA A 80 -2.96 -5.81 -6.50
C ALA A 80 -3.66 -4.50 -6.86
N ILE A 81 -4.87 -4.56 -7.43
CA ILE A 81 -5.70 -3.39 -7.72
C ILE A 81 -6.11 -2.69 -6.43
N VAL A 82 -6.65 -3.43 -5.45
CA VAL A 82 -7.06 -2.87 -4.15
C VAL A 82 -5.89 -2.14 -3.50
N TRP A 83 -4.74 -2.80 -3.43
CA TRP A 83 -3.57 -2.22 -2.78
C TRP A 83 -3.03 -1.00 -3.54
N ALA A 84 -2.99 -1.03 -4.87
CA ALA A 84 -2.56 0.10 -5.69
C ALA A 84 -3.49 1.33 -5.54
N VAL A 85 -4.80 1.10 -5.50
CA VAL A 85 -5.80 2.17 -5.31
C VAL A 85 -5.65 2.80 -3.93
N VAL A 86 -5.54 1.98 -2.89
CA VAL A 86 -5.41 2.42 -1.50
C VAL A 86 -4.10 3.19 -1.29
N GLN A 87 -2.98 2.70 -1.82
CA GLN A 87 -1.71 3.43 -1.81
C GLN A 87 -1.81 4.76 -2.55
N SER A 88 -2.44 4.79 -3.72
CA SER A 88 -2.64 6.03 -4.48
C SER A 88 -3.44 7.07 -3.69
N ALA A 89 -4.47 6.64 -2.96
CA ALA A 89 -5.26 7.49 -2.09
C ALA A 89 -4.43 8.03 -0.92
N ALA A 90 -3.65 7.16 -0.26
CA ALA A 90 -2.77 7.53 0.85
C ALA A 90 -1.69 8.55 0.43
N TYR A 91 -1.13 8.39 -0.78
CA TYR A 91 -0.12 9.32 -1.30
C TYR A 91 -0.70 10.67 -1.74
N SER A 92 -1.91 10.69 -2.28
CA SER A 92 -2.50 11.92 -2.82
C SER A 92 -3.16 12.79 -1.76
N GLY A 93 -3.61 12.20 -0.65
CA GLY A 93 -4.40 12.88 0.38
C GLY A 93 -5.78 13.41 -0.08
N ARG A 94 -6.11 13.22 -1.35
CA ARG A 94 -7.36 13.71 -1.99
C ARG A 94 -8.18 12.60 -2.66
N GLY A 95 -7.81 11.35 -2.42
CA GLY A 95 -8.41 10.18 -3.05
C GLY A 95 -7.55 9.59 -4.18
N PRO A 96 -7.95 8.42 -4.72
CA PRO A 96 -7.17 7.71 -5.72
C PRO A 96 -7.05 8.48 -7.04
N ARG A 97 -5.86 8.47 -7.62
CA ARG A 97 -5.60 9.05 -8.95
C ARG A 97 -5.83 8.02 -10.04
N TRP A 98 -7.06 7.81 -10.43
CA TRP A 98 -7.50 6.75 -11.34
C TRP A 98 -6.76 6.73 -12.68
N THR A 99 -6.60 7.89 -13.33
CA THR A 99 -5.87 8.01 -14.61
C THR A 99 -4.43 7.51 -14.50
N ASN A 100 -3.74 7.90 -13.42
CA ASN A 100 -2.37 7.46 -13.18
C ASN A 100 -2.28 5.97 -12.89
N LEU A 101 -3.25 5.42 -12.14
CA LEU A 101 -3.32 4.00 -11.84
C LEU A 101 -3.50 3.17 -13.12
N VAL A 102 -4.41 3.55 -14.00
CA VAL A 102 -4.59 2.87 -15.30
C VAL A 102 -3.29 2.90 -16.11
N ARG A 103 -2.58 4.04 -16.12
CA ARG A 103 -1.31 4.18 -16.82
C ARG A 103 -0.21 3.29 -16.23
N LEU A 104 -0.14 3.18 -14.90
CA LEU A 104 0.82 2.33 -14.19
C LEU A 104 0.53 0.84 -14.41
N LEU A 105 -0.74 0.44 -14.34
CA LEU A 105 -1.16 -0.94 -14.54
C LEU A 105 -0.88 -1.43 -15.97
N LYS A 106 -1.04 -0.56 -16.98
CA LYS A 106 -0.68 -0.88 -18.37
C LYS A 106 0.79 -1.22 -18.57
N LYS A 107 1.67 -0.73 -17.69
CA LYS A 107 3.12 -0.99 -17.75
C LYS A 107 3.53 -2.29 -17.05
N LYS A 108 2.63 -2.87 -16.24
CA LYS A 108 2.92 -4.14 -15.56
C LYS A 108 2.87 -5.30 -16.54
N PRO A 109 3.67 -6.35 -16.32
CA PRO A 109 3.62 -7.56 -17.13
C PRO A 109 2.21 -8.16 -17.08
N MET A 110 1.81 -8.78 -18.19
CA MET A 110 0.53 -9.50 -18.27
C MET A 110 0.57 -10.70 -17.33
N PRO A 111 -0.52 -10.95 -16.59
CA PRO A 111 -0.65 -12.16 -15.80
C PRO A 111 -0.60 -13.42 -16.68
N GLU A 112 -0.06 -14.49 -16.15
CA GLU A 112 -0.01 -15.80 -16.83
C GLU A 112 -1.40 -16.38 -17.08
N ASP A 113 -2.39 -16.02 -16.27
CA ASP A 113 -3.77 -16.50 -16.34
C ASP A 113 -4.60 -15.92 -17.50
N GLY A 114 -3.99 -15.11 -18.37
CA GLY A 114 -4.66 -14.51 -19.53
C GLY A 114 -5.62 -13.35 -19.19
N GLU A 115 -5.80 -13.02 -17.92
CA GLU A 115 -6.56 -11.86 -17.51
C GLU A 115 -5.85 -10.56 -17.90
N LYS A 116 -6.62 -9.57 -18.36
CA LYS A 116 -6.08 -8.28 -18.81
C LYS A 116 -6.31 -7.22 -17.75
N TRP A 117 -5.28 -6.40 -17.51
CA TRP A 117 -5.43 -5.23 -16.65
C TRP A 117 -6.53 -4.29 -17.19
N PRO A 118 -7.32 -3.66 -16.31
CA PRO A 118 -8.32 -2.68 -16.71
C PRO A 118 -7.70 -1.57 -17.55
N ARG A 119 -8.28 -1.28 -18.73
CA ARG A 119 -7.75 -0.27 -19.66
C ARG A 119 -8.34 1.11 -19.44
N TYR A 120 -9.46 1.20 -18.74
CA TYR A 120 -10.23 2.42 -18.52
C TYR A 120 -10.52 2.63 -17.05
N GLU A 121 -10.63 3.88 -16.65
CA GLU A 121 -10.91 4.26 -15.25
C GLU A 121 -12.21 3.64 -14.71
N LYS A 122 -13.27 3.64 -15.53
CA LYS A 122 -14.56 3.08 -15.15
C LYS A 122 -14.46 1.59 -14.84
N ALA A 123 -13.76 0.83 -15.68
CA ALA A 123 -13.53 -0.60 -15.45
C ALA A 123 -12.67 -0.85 -14.19
N LEU A 124 -11.66 -0.01 -13.95
CA LEU A 124 -10.84 -0.09 -12.76
C LEU A 124 -11.63 0.19 -11.49
N LYS A 125 -12.49 1.21 -11.51
CA LYS A 125 -13.37 1.55 -10.38
C LYS A 125 -14.35 0.42 -10.07
N SER A 126 -15.04 -0.10 -11.09
CA SER A 126 -16.00 -1.20 -10.92
C SER A 126 -15.32 -2.42 -10.31
N ARG A 127 -14.17 -2.81 -10.84
CA ARG A 127 -13.41 -3.96 -10.34
C ARG A 127 -12.89 -3.73 -8.89
N TYR A 128 -12.50 -2.52 -8.57
CA TYR A 128 -12.12 -2.15 -7.21
C TYR A 128 -13.29 -2.25 -6.23
N GLU A 129 -14.47 -1.75 -6.62
CA GLU A 129 -15.68 -1.81 -5.80
C GLU A 129 -16.14 -3.26 -5.59
N GLU A 130 -16.07 -4.10 -6.60
CA GLU A 130 -16.35 -5.54 -6.52
C GLU A 130 -15.41 -6.23 -5.54
N ALA A 131 -14.10 -5.98 -5.66
CA ALA A 131 -13.11 -6.54 -4.74
C ALA A 131 -13.32 -6.08 -3.28
N LEU A 132 -13.70 -4.83 -3.05
CA LEU A 132 -14.04 -4.36 -1.71
C LEU A 132 -15.29 -5.05 -1.15
N LEU A 133 -16.29 -5.32 -2.00
CA LEU A 133 -17.48 -6.06 -1.61
C LEU A 133 -17.14 -7.49 -1.20
N ASP A 134 -16.27 -8.17 -1.95
CA ASP A 134 -15.85 -9.54 -1.65
C ASP A 134 -15.09 -9.60 -0.32
N ILE A 135 -14.18 -8.66 -0.07
CA ILE A 135 -13.49 -8.54 1.22
C ILE A 135 -14.50 -8.29 2.34
N PHE A 136 -15.46 -7.39 2.13
CA PHE A 136 -16.48 -7.08 3.13
C PHE A 136 -17.38 -8.27 3.43
N CYS A 137 -17.86 -8.99 2.42
CA CYS A 137 -18.67 -10.21 2.59
C CYS A 137 -17.89 -11.28 3.34
N HIS A 138 -16.60 -11.45 3.05
CA HIS A 138 -15.75 -12.39 3.77
C HIS A 138 -15.61 -12.04 5.25
N LEU A 139 -15.46 -10.76 5.58
CA LEU A 139 -15.40 -10.29 6.97
C LEU A 139 -16.71 -10.52 7.72
N GLN A 140 -17.87 -10.32 7.05
CA GLN A 140 -19.18 -10.59 7.64
C GLN A 140 -19.40 -12.08 7.91
N ALA A 141 -18.88 -12.95 7.06
CA ALA A 141 -19.00 -14.41 7.22
C ALA A 141 -18.13 -14.97 8.36
N LYS A 142 -17.09 -14.22 8.78
CA LYS A 142 -16.21 -14.61 9.90
C LYS A 142 -16.69 -14.14 11.28
N ASN A 143 -17.63 -13.17 11.32
CA ASN A 143 -18.24 -12.65 12.55
C ASN A 143 -19.56 -13.35 12.86
#